data_ebf0767e261327b4234a405518854e33
#
_entry.id   ebf0767e261327b4234a405518854e33
#
_cell.length_a   1.000
_cell.length_b   1.000
_cell.length_c   1.000
_cell.angle_alpha   90.00
_cell.angle_beta   90.00
_cell.angle_gamma   90.00
#
_symmetry.space_group_name_H-M   'P 1'
#
loop_
_entity.id
_entity.type
_entity.pdbx_description
1 polymer ?
#
loop_
_entity_poly.entity_id
_entity_poly.type
_entity_poly.pdbx_seq_one_letter_code
_entity_poly.pdbx_strand_id
1 'polypeptide(L)'
;METYPQHRIFALEGQMGAGKTTFMQYMAKTLGSASLVSSPTFAIVNQYDIADNKSIFHFDFYRIKNLQEAVDIGFEEYLYSGNYCFIEWAEKVSPLMPDDTITIKIEVDEQQNRIFTF
;
A
#
# COMPACT_ATOMS: atom_id res chain seq x y z
N MET A 1 -1.01 -12.69 -2.81
CA MET A 1 -1.33 -12.26 -4.19
C MET A 1 -0.95 -13.37 -5.12
N GLU A 2 -1.94 -13.99 -5.74
CA GLU A 2 -1.70 -15.20 -6.54
C GLU A 2 -0.97 -14.93 -7.86
N THR A 3 -1.24 -13.76 -8.49
CA THR A 3 -0.62 -13.41 -9.78
C THR A 3 0.90 -13.23 -9.67
N TYR A 4 1.38 -12.70 -8.57
CA TYR A 4 2.80 -12.46 -8.33
C TYR A 4 3.16 -12.91 -6.92
N PRO A 5 3.22 -14.24 -6.65
CA PRO A 5 3.34 -14.74 -5.28
C PRO A 5 4.64 -14.38 -4.57
N GLN A 6 5.72 -14.14 -5.32
CA GLN A 6 7.00 -13.72 -4.74
C GLN A 6 7.10 -12.22 -4.47
N HIS A 7 6.19 -11.43 -5.03
CA HIS A 7 6.20 -9.98 -4.89
C HIS A 7 5.40 -9.57 -3.67
N ARG A 8 5.90 -8.60 -2.91
CA ARG A 8 5.29 -8.14 -1.67
C ARG A 8 5.12 -6.63 -1.61
N ILE A 9 5.60 -5.89 -2.61
CA ILE A 9 5.64 -4.44 -2.60
C ILE A 9 4.78 -3.91 -3.74
N PHE A 10 3.77 -3.10 -3.39
CA PHE A 10 2.77 -2.61 -4.32
C PHE A 10 2.61 -1.10 -4.17
N ALA A 11 2.73 -0.38 -5.27
CA ALA A 11 2.43 1.04 -5.33
C ALA A 11 0.99 1.21 -5.79
N LEU A 12 0.19 1.95 -5.01
CA LEU A 12 -1.21 2.20 -5.34
C LEU A 12 -1.33 3.57 -6.00
N GLU A 13 -1.82 3.61 -7.22
CA GLU A 13 -2.06 4.85 -7.96
C GLU A 13 -3.56 5.05 -8.15
N GLY A 14 -3.99 6.30 -8.01
CA GLY A 14 -5.38 6.67 -8.20
C GLY A 14 -5.65 8.00 -7.55
N GLN A 15 -6.72 8.64 -7.97
CA GLN A 15 -7.16 9.89 -7.37
C GLN A 15 -7.64 9.64 -5.95
N MET A 16 -7.54 10.66 -5.10
CA MET A 16 -8.12 10.61 -3.77
C MET A 16 -9.61 10.29 -3.89
N GLY A 17 -10.08 9.29 -3.14
CA GLY A 17 -11.46 8.83 -3.26
C GLY A 17 -11.70 7.81 -4.37
N ALA A 18 -10.68 7.39 -5.12
CA ALA A 18 -10.82 6.42 -6.19
C ALA A 18 -10.95 4.96 -5.70
N GLY A 19 -11.07 4.75 -4.39
CA GLY A 19 -11.30 3.42 -3.83
C GLY A 19 -10.05 2.75 -3.27
N LYS A 20 -9.00 3.52 -3.01
CA LYS A 20 -7.77 2.94 -2.44
C LYS A 20 -8.03 2.29 -1.07
N THR A 21 -8.83 2.94 -0.21
CA THR A 21 -9.20 2.35 1.07
C THR A 21 -10.02 1.08 0.89
N THR A 22 -10.97 1.09 -0.06
CA THR A 22 -11.78 -0.10 -0.37
C THR A 22 -10.90 -1.24 -0.85
N PHE A 23 -9.92 -0.95 -1.72
CA PHE A 23 -8.96 -1.94 -2.18
C PHE A 23 -8.19 -2.54 -1.00
N MET A 24 -7.71 -1.69 -0.08
CA MET A 24 -6.96 -2.15 1.09
C MET A 24 -7.82 -3.01 2.00
N GLN A 25 -9.09 -2.65 2.20
CA GLN A 25 -10.01 -3.47 2.98
C GLN A 25 -10.18 -4.86 2.37
N TYR A 26 -10.34 -4.91 1.05
CA TYR A 26 -10.46 -6.18 0.33
C TYR A 26 -9.19 -7.03 0.48
N MET A 27 -8.02 -6.42 0.28
CA MET A 27 -6.75 -7.12 0.36
C MET A 27 -6.46 -7.63 1.78
N ALA A 28 -6.71 -6.80 2.78
CA ALA A 28 -6.51 -7.20 4.18
C ALA A 28 -7.40 -8.40 4.53
N LYS A 29 -8.66 -8.36 4.13
CA LYS A 29 -9.60 -9.45 4.36
C LYS A 29 -9.16 -10.72 3.64
N THR A 30 -8.74 -10.60 2.37
CA THR A 30 -8.29 -11.72 1.56
C THR A 30 -7.04 -12.38 2.17
N LEU A 31 -6.15 -11.59 2.73
CA LEU A 31 -4.91 -12.06 3.34
C LEU A 31 -5.08 -12.48 4.80
N GLY A 32 -6.30 -12.41 5.33
CA GLY A 32 -6.61 -12.99 6.64
C GLY A 32 -6.58 -12.02 7.81
N SER A 33 -6.66 -10.72 7.56
CA SER A 33 -6.73 -9.75 8.65
C SER A 33 -8.11 -9.75 9.30
N ALA A 34 -8.14 -9.76 10.61
CA ALA A 34 -9.37 -9.54 11.38
C ALA A 34 -9.57 -8.06 11.72
N SER A 35 -8.58 -7.23 11.45
CA SER A 35 -8.63 -5.81 11.77
C SER A 35 -9.42 -5.02 10.75
N LEU A 36 -10.11 -3.97 11.22
CA LEU A 36 -10.77 -3.04 10.32
C LEU A 36 -9.72 -2.11 9.71
N VAL A 37 -9.64 -2.10 8.38
CA VAL A 37 -8.68 -1.28 7.65
C VAL A 37 -9.24 0.13 7.44
N SER A 38 -8.41 1.13 7.73
CA SER A 38 -8.71 2.52 7.42
C SER A 38 -7.49 3.16 6.77
N SER A 39 -7.70 4.28 6.07
CA SER A 39 -6.56 5.03 5.54
C SER A 39 -5.78 5.65 6.69
N PRO A 40 -4.43 5.71 6.58
CA PRO A 40 -3.64 6.45 7.56
C PRO A 40 -4.05 7.92 7.57
N THR A 41 -4.51 8.42 8.71
CA THR A 41 -5.00 9.80 8.82
C THR A 41 -3.96 10.71 9.43
N PHE A 42 -3.35 10.26 10.52
CA PHE A 42 -2.35 11.04 11.26
C PHE A 42 -0.99 10.37 11.27
N ALA A 43 -0.93 9.08 10.95
CA ALA A 43 0.30 8.33 10.84
C ALA A 43 0.63 8.08 9.37
N ILE A 44 1.92 8.03 9.05
CA ILE A 44 2.36 7.72 7.69
C ILE A 44 2.17 6.23 7.38
N VAL A 45 2.30 5.37 8.38
CA VAL A 45 2.19 3.93 8.20
C VAL A 45 1.22 3.32 9.20
N ASN A 46 0.38 2.38 8.71
CA ASN A 46 -0.45 1.52 9.54
C ASN A 46 -0.05 0.07 9.33
N GLN A 47 -0.12 -0.71 10.40
CA GLN A 47 0.17 -2.13 10.36
C GLN A 47 -1.10 -2.93 10.65
N TYR A 48 -1.35 -3.94 9.82
CA TYR A 48 -2.46 -4.87 10.00
C TYR A 48 -1.90 -6.29 10.05
N ASP A 49 -2.18 -7.01 11.13
CA ASP A 49 -1.73 -8.40 11.25
C ASP A 49 -2.63 -9.31 10.42
N ILE A 50 -2.00 -10.26 9.73
CA ILE A 50 -2.68 -11.25 8.92
C ILE A 50 -2.25 -12.64 9.34
N ALA A 51 -2.73 -13.68 8.62
CA ALA A 51 -2.41 -15.06 8.94
C ALA A 51 -0.90 -15.35 8.83
N ASP A 52 -0.46 -16.43 9.48
CA ASP A 52 0.90 -16.98 9.42
C ASP A 52 1.98 -16.03 9.95
N ASN A 53 1.65 -15.24 10.97
CA ASN A 53 2.56 -14.28 11.61
C ASN A 53 3.11 -13.24 10.63
N LYS A 54 2.34 -12.92 9.59
CA LYS A 54 2.68 -11.89 8.62
C LYS A 54 1.91 -10.62 8.92
N SER A 55 2.31 -9.53 8.25
CA SER A 55 1.66 -8.24 8.40
C SER A 55 1.50 -7.57 7.05
N ILE A 56 0.57 -6.62 6.99
CA ILE A 56 0.45 -5.68 5.89
C ILE A 56 0.86 -4.32 6.43
N PHE A 57 1.78 -3.65 5.74
CA PHE A 57 2.16 -2.27 6.04
C PHE A 57 1.55 -1.38 4.96
N HIS A 58 0.71 -0.44 5.38
CA HIS A 58 0.03 0.48 4.48
C HIS A 58 0.59 1.89 4.70
N PHE A 59 1.27 2.42 3.69
CA PHE A 59 1.92 3.74 3.74
C PHE A 59 1.11 4.74 2.96
N ASP A 60 1.02 5.97 3.49
CA ASP A 60 0.46 7.10 2.78
C ASP A 60 1.44 8.26 2.89
N PHE A 61 2.12 8.56 1.79
CA PHE A 61 3.13 9.62 1.74
C PHE A 61 2.58 10.95 1.23
N TYR A 62 1.27 11.12 1.23
CA TYR A 62 0.65 12.35 0.70
C TYR A 62 1.21 13.61 1.35
N ARG A 63 1.46 13.58 2.68
CA ARG A 63 1.85 14.76 3.45
C ARG A 63 3.34 14.92 3.65
N ILE A 64 4.17 14.00 3.18
CA ILE A 64 5.61 14.17 3.37
C ILE A 64 6.11 15.29 2.46
N LYS A 65 7.10 16.02 2.95
CA LYS A 65 7.67 17.18 2.25
C LYS A 65 8.99 16.85 1.58
N ASN A 66 9.70 15.84 2.08
CA ASN A 66 10.99 15.43 1.51
C ASN A 66 11.23 13.96 1.78
N LEU A 67 12.20 13.42 1.05
CA LEU A 67 12.54 11.99 1.12
C LEU A 67 13.06 11.58 2.50
N GLN A 68 13.72 12.48 3.22
CA GLN A 68 14.28 12.18 4.52
C GLN A 68 13.21 11.75 5.53
N GLU A 69 11.99 12.28 5.43
CA GLU A 69 10.91 11.87 6.32
C GLU A 69 10.60 10.38 6.18
N ALA A 70 10.66 9.84 4.96
CA ALA A 70 10.47 8.40 4.73
C ALA A 70 11.63 7.59 5.28
N VAL A 71 12.86 8.07 5.10
CA VAL A 71 14.04 7.42 5.67
C VAL A 71 13.95 7.38 7.19
N ASP A 72 13.52 8.46 7.81
CA ASP A 72 13.48 8.59 9.26
C ASP A 72 12.49 7.63 9.92
N ILE A 73 11.40 7.28 9.25
CA ILE A 73 10.46 6.28 9.79
C ILE A 73 10.90 4.84 9.56
N GLY A 74 12.04 4.62 8.88
CA GLY A 74 12.54 3.28 8.60
C GLY A 74 11.86 2.61 7.42
N PHE A 75 11.41 3.37 6.43
CA PHE A 75 10.66 2.85 5.28
C PHE A 75 11.37 1.66 4.61
N GLU A 76 12.68 1.74 4.42
CA GLU A 76 13.43 0.68 3.77
C GLU A 76 13.41 -0.63 4.56
N GLU A 77 13.40 -0.56 5.89
CA GLU A 77 13.31 -1.76 6.73
C GLU A 77 11.97 -2.48 6.52
N TYR A 78 10.88 -1.72 6.37
CA TYR A 78 9.58 -2.31 6.06
C TYR A 78 9.59 -2.96 4.68
N LEU A 79 10.20 -2.32 3.68
CA LEU A 79 10.24 -2.84 2.31
C LEU A 79 10.93 -4.20 2.24
N TYR A 80 11.95 -4.42 3.06
CA TYR A 80 12.74 -5.65 3.03
C TYR A 80 12.39 -6.61 4.16
N SER A 81 11.27 -6.40 4.84
CA SER A 81 10.83 -7.23 5.96
C SER A 81 10.22 -8.57 5.54
N GLY A 82 9.89 -8.74 4.26
CA GLY A 82 9.17 -9.93 3.79
C GLY A 82 7.67 -9.85 3.95
N ASN A 83 7.15 -8.77 4.49
CA ASN A 83 5.71 -8.54 4.63
C ASN A 83 5.17 -7.78 3.44
N TYR A 84 3.83 -7.75 3.30
CA TYR A 84 3.18 -6.98 2.25
C TYR A 84 3.28 -5.50 2.55
N CYS A 85 3.69 -4.71 1.57
CA CYS A 85 3.75 -3.26 1.66
C CYS A 85 2.88 -2.65 0.55
N PHE A 86 1.90 -1.84 0.93
CA PHE A 86 1.07 -1.10 0.01
C PHE A 86 1.33 0.38 0.22
N ILE A 87 1.75 1.08 -0.84
CA ILE A 87 2.27 2.43 -0.74
C ILE A 87 1.43 3.37 -1.61
N GLU A 88 0.78 4.34 -0.97
CA GLU A 88 0.11 5.45 -1.66
C GLU A 88 1.09 6.60 -1.78
N TRP A 89 1.03 7.31 -2.91
CA TRP A 89 1.93 8.41 -3.23
C TRP A 89 3.39 7.95 -3.33
N ALA A 90 3.60 6.78 -3.93
CA ALA A 90 4.92 6.18 -4.06
C ALA A 90 5.89 7.05 -4.86
N GLU A 91 5.39 7.91 -5.75
CA GLU A 91 6.22 8.83 -6.54
C GLU A 91 7.02 9.79 -5.67
N LYS A 92 6.55 10.08 -4.46
CA LYS A 92 7.27 10.93 -3.51
C LYS A 92 8.50 10.26 -2.92
N VAL A 93 8.56 8.94 -3.01
CA VAL A 93 9.67 8.14 -2.46
C VAL A 93 10.29 7.25 -3.53
N SER A 94 10.13 7.61 -4.80
CA SER A 94 10.58 6.78 -5.92
C SER A 94 12.04 6.35 -5.84
N PRO A 95 13.00 7.16 -5.34
CA PRO A 95 14.39 6.70 -5.19
C PRO A 95 14.56 5.54 -4.22
N LEU A 96 13.61 5.32 -3.32
CA LEU A 96 13.66 4.23 -2.33
C LEU A 96 12.88 2.99 -2.79
N MET A 97 12.07 3.10 -3.83
CA MET A 97 11.24 2.00 -4.28
C MET A 97 12.06 0.95 -5.02
N PRO A 98 11.89 -0.35 -4.69
CA PRO A 98 12.56 -1.42 -5.43
C PRO A 98 12.11 -1.50 -6.90
N ASP A 99 13.00 -2.00 -7.74
CA ASP A 99 12.72 -2.13 -9.18
C ASP A 99 11.58 -3.10 -9.48
N ASP A 100 11.36 -4.08 -8.61
CA ASP A 100 10.31 -5.09 -8.79
C ASP A 100 8.98 -4.70 -8.16
N THR A 101 8.79 -3.44 -7.81
CA THR A 101 7.52 -2.94 -7.29
C THR A 101 6.41 -3.10 -8.32
N ILE A 102 5.27 -3.64 -7.89
CA ILE A 102 4.09 -3.78 -8.74
C ILE A 102 3.22 -2.54 -8.56
N THR A 103 2.90 -1.86 -9.65
CA THR A 103 1.99 -0.72 -9.61
C THR A 103 0.57 -1.19 -9.85
N ILE A 104 -0.35 -0.79 -8.97
CA ILE A 104 -1.78 -1.09 -9.10
C ILE A 104 -2.50 0.22 -9.31
N LYS A 105 -3.12 0.38 -10.47
CA LYS A 105 -3.94 1.57 -10.76
C LYS A 105 -5.37 1.30 -10.34
N ILE A 106 -5.95 2.25 -9.63
CA ILE A 106 -7.32 2.19 -9.15
C ILE A 106 -8.09 3.35 -9.75
N GLU A 107 -9.11 3.05 -10.54
CA GLU A 107 -9.90 4.05 -11.24
C GLU A 107 -11.38 3.81 -10.97
N VAL A 108 -12.18 4.88 -11.10
CA VAL A 108 -13.63 4.80 -11.03
C VAL A 108 -14.17 5.21 -12.39
N ASP A 109 -14.96 4.34 -13.02
CA ASP A 109 -15.55 4.64 -14.33
C ASP A 109 -16.79 5.53 -14.21
N GLU A 110 -17.42 5.82 -15.35
CA GLU A 110 -18.61 6.68 -15.42
C GLU A 110 -19.82 6.13 -14.65
N GLN A 111 -19.87 4.80 -14.47
CA GLN A 111 -20.93 4.16 -13.69
C GLN A 111 -20.52 3.93 -12.24
N GLN A 112 -19.45 4.54 -11.78
CA GLN A 112 -18.93 4.41 -10.41
C GLN A 112 -18.39 3.02 -10.10
N ASN A 113 -18.08 2.23 -11.11
CA ASN A 113 -17.37 0.95 -10.93
C ASN A 113 -15.88 1.21 -10.72
N ARG A 114 -15.28 0.49 -9.78
CA ARG A 114 -13.85 0.61 -9.53
C ARG A 114 -13.08 -0.36 -10.42
N ILE A 115 -12.03 0.14 -11.05
CA ILE A 115 -11.20 -0.61 -11.99
C ILE A 115 -9.79 -0.70 -11.42
N PHE A 116 -9.30 -1.92 -11.25
CA PHE A 116 -7.95 -2.18 -10.74
C PHE A 116 -7.09 -2.73 -11.86
N THR A 117 -6.00 -2.04 -12.19
CA THR A 117 -5.08 -2.44 -13.25
C THR A 117 -3.70 -2.70 -12.66
N PHE A 118 -3.16 -3.86 -12.95
CA PHE A 118 -1.86 -4.29 -12.44
C PHE A 118 -0.76 -4.15 -13.48
#